data_ae21db5f2dc53c5d0e4bca38881b7260
#
_entry.id   ae21db5f2dc53c5d0e4bca38881b7260
#
_cell.length_a   1.000
_cell.length_b   1.000
_cell.length_c   1.000
_cell.angle_alpha   90.00
_cell.angle_beta   90.00
_cell.angle_gamma   90.00
#
_symmetry.space_group_name_H-M   'P 1'
#
loop_
_entity.id
_entity.type
_entity.pdbx_description
1 polymer ?
#
loop_
_entity_poly.entity_id
_entity_poly.type
_entity_poly.pdbx_seq_one_letter_code
_entity_poly.pdbx_strand_id
1 'polypeptide(L)'
;MEVIVTPKALKQYNHLPKAEQTKIKKKLLLLEQNAQEGKKLSGEYNELRSLRAWPYRVVYYIDNKVKKIYVVTIAHRQGVYK
;
A
#
# COMPACT_ATOMS: atom_id res chain seq x y z
N MET A 1 -6.50 -10.17 7.17
CA MET A 1 -6.69 -10.34 5.72
C MET A 1 -5.36 -10.57 5.03
N GLU A 2 -5.35 -11.44 4.05
CA GLU A 2 -4.15 -11.65 3.25
C GLU A 2 -3.81 -10.40 2.44
N VAL A 3 -2.53 -10.04 2.40
CA VAL A 3 -2.05 -8.91 1.60
C VAL A 3 -1.40 -9.46 0.33
N ILE A 4 -1.89 -9.00 -0.80
CA ILE A 4 -1.35 -9.38 -2.11
C ILE A 4 -0.68 -8.15 -2.72
N VAL A 5 0.61 -8.28 -3.02
CA VAL A 5 1.36 -7.20 -3.67
C VAL A 5 1.28 -7.43 -5.17
N THR A 6 0.64 -6.49 -5.89
CA THR A 6 0.50 -6.60 -7.33
C THR A 6 1.87 -6.55 -8.02
N PRO A 7 1.97 -7.02 -9.28
CA PRO A 7 3.26 -7.00 -9.99
C PRO A 7 3.89 -5.61 -10.06
N LYS A 8 3.09 -4.58 -10.30
CA LYS A 8 3.60 -3.21 -10.32
C LYS A 8 4.19 -2.80 -8.97
N ALA A 9 3.44 -3.07 -7.90
CA ALA A 9 3.89 -2.71 -6.56
C ALA A 9 5.11 -3.52 -6.14
N LEU A 10 5.16 -4.79 -6.53
CA LEU A 10 6.32 -5.65 -6.23
C LEU A 10 7.57 -5.12 -6.91
N LYS A 11 7.44 -4.71 -8.18
CA LYS A 11 8.55 -4.13 -8.90
C LYS A 11 9.06 -2.86 -8.23
N GLN A 12 8.14 -2.00 -7.79
CA GLN A 12 8.49 -0.80 -7.07
C GLN A 12 9.22 -1.13 -5.77
N TYR A 13 8.71 -2.11 -5.02
CA TYR A 13 9.31 -2.55 -3.78
C TYR A 13 10.74 -3.03 -4.01
N ASN A 14 10.96 -3.83 -5.05
CA ASN A 14 12.28 -4.41 -5.32
C ASN A 14 13.31 -3.35 -5.71
N HIS A 15 12.87 -2.18 -6.16
CA HIS A 15 13.77 -1.08 -6.51
C HIS A 15 14.12 -0.18 -5.33
N LEU A 16 13.50 -0.41 -4.18
CA LEU A 16 13.80 0.39 -3.00
C LEU A 16 15.08 -0.06 -2.31
N PRO A 17 15.82 0.87 -1.67
CA PRO A 17 16.92 0.47 -0.78
C PRO A 17 16.42 -0.45 0.32
N LYS A 18 17.28 -1.31 0.82
CA LYS A 18 16.88 -2.31 1.82
C LYS A 18 16.24 -1.70 3.07
N ALA A 19 16.74 -0.57 3.53
CA ALA A 19 16.17 0.09 4.70
C ALA A 19 14.72 0.50 4.45
N GLU A 20 14.42 0.95 3.23
CA GLU A 20 13.08 1.35 2.86
C GLU A 20 12.19 0.11 2.68
N GLN A 21 12.74 -0.97 2.12
CA GLN A 21 12.00 -2.23 1.99
C GLN A 21 11.55 -2.73 3.35
N THR A 22 12.42 -2.68 4.34
CA THR A 22 12.09 -3.11 5.70
C THR A 22 10.93 -2.29 6.27
N LYS A 23 10.97 -0.99 6.04
CA LYS A 23 9.93 -0.08 6.49
C LYS A 23 8.57 -0.42 5.85
N ILE A 24 8.58 -0.63 4.54
CA ILE A 24 7.37 -0.98 3.80
C ILE A 24 6.84 -2.34 4.27
N LYS A 25 7.73 -3.31 4.45
CA LYS A 25 7.33 -4.64 4.89
C LYS A 25 6.61 -4.60 6.23
N LYS A 26 7.11 -3.80 7.17
CA LYS A 26 6.44 -3.64 8.47
C LYS A 26 5.04 -3.08 8.31
N LYS A 27 4.85 -2.13 7.39
CA LYS A 27 3.54 -1.57 7.14
C LYS A 27 2.59 -2.58 6.51
N LEU A 28 3.10 -3.44 5.62
CA LEU A 28 2.28 -4.50 5.05
C LEU A 28 1.82 -5.51 6.10
N LEU A 29 2.70 -5.84 7.05
CA LEU A 29 2.33 -6.72 8.14
C LEU A 29 1.26 -6.08 9.02
N LEU A 30 1.35 -4.77 9.23
CA LEU A 30 0.33 -4.05 9.98
C LEU A 30 -1.02 -4.13 9.28
N LEU A 31 -1.04 -4.03 7.94
CA LEU A 31 -2.26 -4.15 7.17
C LEU A 31 -2.91 -5.53 7.29
N GLU A 32 -2.11 -6.59 7.38
CA GLU A 32 -2.66 -7.93 7.57
C GLU A 32 -3.51 -8.02 8.84
N GLN A 33 -3.10 -7.29 9.87
CA GLN A 33 -3.79 -7.31 11.16
C GLN A 33 -4.92 -6.30 11.21
N ASN A 34 -4.80 -5.18 10.48
CA ASN A 34 -5.79 -4.13 10.49
C ASN A 34 -5.89 -3.47 9.11
N ALA A 35 -6.80 -3.98 8.29
CA ALA A 35 -6.98 -3.49 6.92
C ALA A 35 -7.44 -2.03 6.88
N GLN A 36 -7.98 -1.50 7.97
CA GLN A 36 -8.47 -0.12 8.03
C GLN A 36 -7.39 0.89 8.42
N GLU A 37 -6.16 0.44 8.58
CA GLU A 37 -5.07 1.30 9.08
C GLU A 37 -4.82 2.52 8.20
N GLY A 38 -4.91 2.37 6.87
CA GLY A 38 -4.71 3.47 5.94
C GLY A 38 -5.93 4.37 5.83
N LYS A 39 -5.72 5.60 5.40
CA LYS A 39 -6.80 6.57 5.21
C LYS A 39 -7.42 6.40 3.83
N LYS A 40 -8.74 6.49 3.77
CA LYS A 40 -9.45 6.52 2.49
C LYS A 40 -9.07 7.76 1.69
N LEU A 41 -8.88 7.58 0.40
CA LEU A 41 -8.68 8.70 -0.51
C LEU A 41 -10.04 9.22 -0.95
N SER A 42 -10.09 10.52 -1.31
CA SER A 42 -11.34 11.15 -1.69
C SER A 42 -11.48 11.26 -3.21
N GLY A 43 -12.67 11.67 -3.66
CA GLY A 43 -12.95 11.86 -5.07
C GLY A 43 -12.99 10.54 -5.82
N GLU A 44 -12.41 10.51 -7.00
CA GLU A 44 -12.40 9.31 -7.84
C GLU A 44 -11.54 8.19 -7.27
N TYR A 45 -10.78 8.48 -6.19
CA TYR A 45 -9.94 7.48 -5.53
C TYR A 45 -10.58 6.94 -4.26
N ASN A 46 -11.90 7.11 -4.08
CA ASN A 46 -12.55 6.81 -2.80
C ASN A 46 -12.50 5.33 -2.40
N GLU A 47 -12.24 4.42 -3.34
CA GLU A 47 -12.09 3.00 -3.02
C GLU A 47 -10.68 2.63 -2.61
N LEU A 48 -9.74 3.54 -2.80
CA LEU A 48 -8.35 3.31 -2.44
C LEU A 48 -8.07 3.84 -1.05
N ARG A 49 -7.09 3.24 -0.39
CA ARG A 49 -6.57 3.70 0.88
C ARG A 49 -5.09 3.94 0.75
N SER A 50 -4.57 4.86 1.53
CA SER A 50 -3.15 5.20 1.53
C SER A 50 -2.60 5.08 2.93
N LEU A 51 -1.54 4.28 3.09
CA LEU A 51 -0.84 4.12 4.35
C LEU A 51 0.54 4.75 4.24
N ARG A 52 0.82 5.68 5.13
CA ARG A 52 2.09 6.40 5.11
C ARG A 52 3.25 5.51 5.59
N ALA A 53 4.32 5.51 4.80
CA ALA A 53 5.59 4.92 5.18
C ALA A 53 6.67 5.89 4.68
N TRP A 54 6.73 7.05 5.35
CA TRP A 54 7.49 8.22 4.90
C TRP A 54 8.89 7.87 4.44
N PRO A 55 9.38 8.37 3.30
CA PRO A 55 8.70 9.31 2.38
C PRO A 55 7.82 8.63 1.33
N TYR A 56 7.48 7.38 1.52
CA TYR A 56 6.67 6.60 0.60
C TYR A 56 5.25 6.47 1.11
N ARG A 57 4.36 6.06 0.21
CA ARG A 57 2.99 5.70 0.54
C ARG A 57 2.66 4.37 -0.09
N VAL A 58 1.95 3.55 0.66
CA VAL A 58 1.43 2.28 0.19
C VAL A 58 -0.04 2.50 -0.15
N VAL A 59 -0.38 2.42 -1.43
CA VAL A 59 -1.77 2.60 -1.88
C VAL A 59 -2.36 1.23 -2.13
N TYR A 60 -3.51 0.97 -1.53
CA TYR A 60 -4.13 -0.35 -1.57
C TYR A 60 -5.65 -0.22 -1.56
N TYR A 61 -6.33 -1.32 -1.88
CA TYR A 61 -7.77 -1.42 -1.67
C TYR A 61 -8.10 -2.76 -1.03
N ILE A 62 -9.28 -2.80 -0.41
CA ILE A 62 -9.77 -4.01 0.27
C ILE A 62 -10.85 -4.63 -0.60
N ASP A 63 -10.67 -5.90 -0.96
CA ASP A 63 -11.71 -6.65 -1.65
C ASP A 63 -12.45 -7.48 -0.60
N ASN A 64 -13.63 -7.00 -0.22
CA ASN A 64 -14.42 -7.64 0.83
C ASN A 64 -15.05 -8.96 0.38
N LYS A 65 -15.19 -9.20 -0.91
CA LYS A 65 -15.75 -10.44 -1.42
C LYS A 65 -14.83 -11.61 -1.16
N VAL A 66 -13.54 -11.42 -1.42
CA VAL A 66 -12.54 -12.49 -1.25
C VAL A 66 -11.70 -12.30 0.00
N LYS A 67 -11.96 -11.24 0.78
CA LYS A 67 -11.25 -10.94 2.02
C LYS A 67 -9.74 -10.79 1.82
N LYS A 68 -9.36 -9.99 0.83
CA LYS A 68 -7.96 -9.76 0.50
C LYS A 68 -7.68 -8.27 0.33
N ILE A 69 -6.43 -7.89 0.58
CA ILE A 69 -5.94 -6.53 0.39
C ILE A 69 -4.98 -6.55 -0.80
N TYR A 70 -5.23 -5.67 -1.76
CA TYR A 70 -4.37 -5.56 -2.94
C TYR A 70 -3.57 -4.27 -2.88
N VAL A 71 -2.25 -4.40 -2.80
CA VAL A 71 -1.34 -3.25 -2.82
C VAL A 71 -1.09 -2.90 -4.28
N VAL A 72 -1.59 -1.76 -4.72
CA VAL A 72 -1.54 -1.39 -6.14
C VAL A 72 -0.35 -0.54 -6.49
N THR A 73 0.17 0.24 -5.54
CA THR A 73 1.39 1.02 -5.80
C THR A 73 2.09 1.36 -4.50
N ILE A 74 3.42 1.42 -4.59
CA ILE A 74 4.29 1.90 -3.52
C ILE A 74 5.08 3.03 -4.16
N ALA A 75 4.77 4.26 -3.78
CA ALA A 75 5.31 5.42 -4.47
C ALA A 75 5.83 6.46 -3.49
N HIS A 76 6.82 7.20 -3.96
CA HIS A 76 7.30 8.36 -3.23
C HIS A 76 6.16 9.37 -3.14
N ARG A 77 6.07 10.07 -1.99
CA ARG A 77 4.96 11.00 -1.74
C ARG A 77 4.68 11.98 -2.87
N GLN A 78 5.72 12.36 -3.62
CA GLN A 78 5.57 13.35 -4.69
C GLN A 78 4.95 12.77 -5.96
N GLY A 79 4.85 11.44 -6.06
CA GLY A 79 4.33 10.80 -7.26
C GLY A 79 2.95 10.19 -7.12
N VAL A 80 2.36 10.20 -5.91
CA VAL A 80 1.16 9.40 -5.65
C VAL A 80 -0.09 9.94 -6.33
N TYR A 81 -0.23 11.25 -6.43
CA TYR A 81 -1.47 11.86 -6.90
C TYR A 81 -1.28 12.72 -8.14
N LYS A 82 -0.42 12.32 -9.00
CA LYS A 82 -0.25 13.05 -10.26
C LYS A 82 -1.30 12.67 -11.28
#